data_b7e641975b9a32862c0162e2329ebacf
#
_entry.id   b7e641975b9a32862c0162e2329ebacf
#
_cell.length_a   1.000
_cell.length_b   1.000
_cell.length_c   1.000
_cell.angle_alpha   90.00
_cell.angle_beta   90.00
_cell.angle_gamma   90.00
#
_symmetry.space_group_name_H-M   'P 1'
#
loop_
_entity.id
_entity.type
_entity.pdbx_description
1 polymer ?
#
loop_
_entity_poly.entity_id
_entity_poly.type
_entity_poly.pdbx_seq_one_letter_code
_entity_poly.pdbx_strand_id
1 'polypeptide(L)'
;MSGKKTLPLTYDPIFKKLFNPEIYPERLSDLISSIISIPVTVIRALPLQESILEGNALLIMDILVQLEDGSLANVEVQKIPYMFPAERMSCYSSDLVLRQYSRVKGEKGKAFTYKDMRPVYTIIFFEKSLSEFKAPALSGKYLHFGKTVFDTGLELELLQRFYLISLDVFSENKYPMDKNNRVTAWLSLLATRNVDDLTEILAVYPWLEAIYQDMASYLHKPEEVLTMFSDALKILDHNTVQYMIDEMQNTIDDQKAQLSDKDSQLTDMYSQLADKDSQLADKDSQLADKDSQLTNMHSQLADKDSQIAALKAQLLSQQK
;
A
#
# COMPACT_ATOMS: atom_id res chain seq x y z
N MET A 1 -13.59 -24.95 2.22
CA MET A 1 -14.43 -24.49 3.35
C MET A 1 -14.00 -23.08 3.66
N SER A 2 -14.87 -22.08 3.54
CA SER A 2 -14.54 -20.69 3.89
C SER A 2 -14.47 -20.61 5.42
N GLY A 3 -13.27 -20.47 5.98
CA GLY A 3 -13.08 -20.28 7.42
C GLY A 3 -13.88 -19.06 7.89
N LYS A 4 -14.47 -19.14 9.07
CA LYS A 4 -15.18 -18.01 9.68
C LYS A 4 -14.16 -16.86 9.85
N LYS A 5 -14.45 -15.71 9.23
CA LYS A 5 -13.61 -14.51 9.36
C LYS A 5 -13.79 -13.91 10.76
N THR A 6 -12.69 -13.46 11.36
CA THR A 6 -12.71 -12.63 12.56
C THR A 6 -12.66 -11.14 12.18
N LEU A 7 -13.12 -10.28 13.07
CA LEU A 7 -12.92 -8.84 12.91
C LEU A 7 -11.44 -8.51 13.20
N PRO A 8 -10.76 -7.78 12.32
CA PRO A 8 -9.36 -7.41 12.56
C PRO A 8 -9.20 -6.57 13.83
N LEU A 9 -8.23 -6.91 14.69
CA LEU A 9 -7.88 -6.08 15.86
C LEU A 9 -7.28 -4.73 15.47
N THR A 10 -6.80 -4.61 14.26
CA THR A 10 -6.32 -3.38 13.63
C THR A 10 -7.46 -2.44 13.20
N TYR A 11 -8.71 -2.83 13.39
CA TYR A 11 -9.83 -1.92 13.18
C TYR A 11 -9.74 -0.79 14.21
N ASP A 12 -9.64 0.46 13.75
CA ASP A 12 -9.28 1.63 14.57
C ASP A 12 -10.02 1.71 15.92
N PRO A 13 -11.36 1.63 15.99
CA PRO A 13 -12.08 1.66 17.27
C PRO A 13 -11.72 0.49 18.19
N ILE A 14 -11.48 -0.69 17.65
CA ILE A 14 -11.12 -1.88 18.44
C ILE A 14 -9.70 -1.73 18.95
N PHE A 15 -8.77 -1.31 18.09
CA PHE A 15 -7.36 -1.09 18.44
C PHE A 15 -7.24 -0.08 19.58
N LYS A 16 -7.88 1.09 19.46
CA LYS A 16 -7.89 2.14 20.49
C LYS A 16 -8.50 1.66 21.81
N LYS A 17 -9.51 0.80 21.75
CA LYS A 17 -10.15 0.26 22.97
C LYS A 17 -9.28 -0.82 23.63
N LEU A 18 -8.69 -1.73 22.87
CA LEU A 18 -7.82 -2.79 23.38
C LEU A 18 -6.52 -2.26 23.99
N PHE A 19 -5.99 -1.21 23.40
CA PHE A 19 -4.74 -0.56 23.80
C PHE A 19 -4.97 0.77 24.48
N ASN A 20 -6.17 1.00 25.06
CA ASN A 20 -6.44 2.21 25.80
C ASN A 20 -5.46 2.36 26.96
N PRO A 21 -4.58 3.37 26.94
CA PRO A 21 -3.53 3.52 27.96
C PRO A 21 -4.06 3.90 29.35
N GLU A 22 -5.31 4.33 29.46
CA GLU A 22 -5.95 4.64 30.75
C GLU A 22 -6.52 3.38 31.41
N ILE A 23 -6.87 2.34 30.61
CA ILE A 23 -7.48 1.11 31.10
C ILE A 23 -6.48 -0.04 31.12
N TYR A 24 -5.64 -0.15 30.09
CA TYR A 24 -4.70 -1.26 29.87
C TYR A 24 -3.28 -0.77 29.56
N PRO A 25 -2.67 0.07 30.42
CA PRO A 25 -1.32 0.60 30.17
C PRO A 25 -0.27 -0.50 30.04
N GLU A 26 -0.46 -1.66 30.70
CA GLU A 26 0.42 -2.81 30.62
C GLU A 26 0.44 -3.48 29.25
N ARG A 27 -0.70 -3.53 28.54
CA ARG A 27 -0.76 -4.09 27.18
C ARG A 27 0.03 -3.24 26.21
N LEU A 28 -0.15 -1.94 26.28
CA LEU A 28 0.54 -1.01 25.42
C LEU A 28 2.03 -0.93 25.76
N SER A 29 2.39 -1.00 27.05
CA SER A 29 3.79 -1.11 27.49
C SER A 29 4.47 -2.34 26.94
N ASP A 30 3.82 -3.51 26.98
CA ASP A 30 4.35 -4.76 26.46
C ASP A 30 4.49 -4.73 24.93
N LEU A 31 3.49 -4.21 24.22
CA LEU A 31 3.54 -4.03 22.76
C LEU A 31 4.71 -3.11 22.35
N ILE A 32 4.79 -1.92 22.93
CA ILE A 32 5.85 -0.96 22.64
C ILE A 32 7.22 -1.55 22.98
N SER A 33 7.39 -2.10 24.19
CA SER A 33 8.65 -2.71 24.64
C SER A 33 9.13 -3.81 23.68
N SER A 34 8.19 -4.62 23.22
CA SER A 34 8.48 -5.71 22.26
C SER A 34 9.01 -5.17 20.94
N ILE A 35 8.39 -4.12 20.40
CA ILE A 35 8.75 -3.55 19.10
C ILE A 35 10.08 -2.80 19.16
N ILE A 36 10.27 -1.95 20.19
CA ILE A 36 11.49 -1.14 20.29
C ILE A 36 12.66 -1.91 20.91
N SER A 37 12.43 -3.13 21.40
CA SER A 37 13.41 -4.00 22.08
C SER A 37 14.06 -3.35 23.32
N ILE A 38 13.32 -2.45 23.97
CA ILE A 38 13.72 -1.77 25.20
C ILE A 38 12.53 -1.84 26.17
N PRO A 39 12.73 -2.29 27.41
CA PRO A 39 11.65 -2.27 28.41
C PRO A 39 11.18 -0.83 28.67
N VAL A 40 9.90 -0.58 28.46
CA VAL A 40 9.28 0.72 28.72
C VAL A 40 7.96 0.54 29.44
N THR A 41 7.59 1.54 30.24
CA THR A 41 6.31 1.61 30.95
C THR A 41 5.54 2.81 30.44
N VAL A 42 4.31 2.59 29.99
CA VAL A 42 3.36 3.65 29.68
C VAL A 42 2.80 4.19 30.97
N ILE A 43 2.93 5.49 31.22
CA ILE A 43 2.47 6.11 32.47
C ILE A 43 1.18 6.91 32.30
N ARG A 44 0.91 7.43 31.11
CA ARG A 44 -0.34 8.15 30.81
C ARG A 44 -0.60 8.32 29.32
N ALA A 45 -1.88 8.43 28.95
CA ALA A 45 -2.30 9.00 27.68
C ALA A 45 -1.99 10.51 27.63
N LEU A 46 -1.74 11.00 26.43
CA LEU A 46 -1.63 12.43 26.18
C LEU A 46 -2.79 12.90 25.30
N PRO A 47 -3.27 14.14 25.47
CA PRO A 47 -4.33 14.67 24.63
C PRO A 47 -3.93 14.67 23.16
N LEU A 48 -4.79 14.15 22.31
CA LEU A 48 -4.56 14.08 20.85
C LEU A 48 -4.65 15.48 20.21
N GLN A 49 -5.42 16.38 20.83
CA GLN A 49 -5.79 17.69 20.28
C GLN A 49 -4.86 18.85 20.66
N GLU A 50 -3.87 18.63 21.51
CA GLU A 50 -2.89 19.66 21.88
C GLU A 50 -1.82 19.82 20.77
N SER A 51 -2.21 20.34 19.61
CA SER A 51 -1.25 20.80 18.62
C SER A 51 -0.71 22.18 19.01
N ILE A 52 0.60 22.39 18.86
CA ILE A 52 1.24 23.69 19.04
C ILE A 52 0.92 24.64 17.87
N LEU A 53 0.41 24.10 16.77
CA LEU A 53 0.02 24.87 15.59
C LEU A 53 -1.37 25.49 15.83
N GLU A 54 -1.41 26.80 16.02
CA GLU A 54 -2.63 27.58 15.99
C GLU A 54 -3.22 27.52 14.57
N GLY A 55 -4.43 26.95 14.43
CA GLY A 55 -5.12 26.82 13.17
C GLY A 55 -5.72 25.43 12.93
N ASN A 56 -6.49 25.28 11.87
CA ASN A 56 -7.32 24.11 11.58
C ASN A 56 -6.56 22.83 11.17
N ALA A 57 -5.24 22.77 11.30
CA ALA A 57 -4.42 21.62 10.91
C ALA A 57 -3.99 20.81 12.15
N LEU A 58 -4.93 20.11 12.78
CA LEU A 58 -4.64 19.18 13.86
C LEU A 58 -4.09 17.87 13.27
N LEU A 59 -2.85 17.53 13.65
CA LEU A 59 -2.34 16.18 13.45
C LEU A 59 -2.98 15.27 14.50
N ILE A 60 -3.97 14.49 14.11
CA ILE A 60 -4.66 13.54 14.99
C ILE A 60 -3.89 12.23 14.93
N MET A 61 -3.34 11.83 16.07
CA MET A 61 -2.64 10.57 16.29
C MET A 61 -3.61 9.53 16.86
N ASP A 62 -3.37 8.24 16.61
CA ASP A 62 -4.26 7.19 17.13
C ASP A 62 -4.11 7.01 18.64
N ILE A 63 -2.90 6.70 19.10
CA ILE A 63 -2.59 6.53 20.52
C ILE A 63 -1.29 7.27 20.83
N LEU A 64 -1.39 8.31 21.63
CA LEU A 64 -0.23 9.10 22.06
C LEU A 64 -0.01 8.92 23.58
N VAL A 65 1.19 8.49 23.95
CA VAL A 65 1.51 8.20 25.35
C VAL A 65 2.86 8.77 25.78
N GLN A 66 2.97 8.99 27.09
CA GLN A 66 4.23 9.26 27.75
C GLN A 66 4.75 7.99 28.42
N LEU A 67 6.04 7.72 28.21
CA LEU A 67 6.76 6.64 28.86
C LEU A 67 7.42 7.10 30.16
N GLU A 68 7.80 6.16 31.02
CA GLU A 68 8.37 6.43 32.35
C GLU A 68 9.66 7.26 32.30
N ASP A 69 10.49 7.06 31.27
CA ASP A 69 11.73 7.83 31.07
C ASP A 69 11.50 9.24 30.54
N GLY A 70 10.25 9.64 30.29
CA GLY A 70 9.83 10.91 29.74
C GLY A 70 9.77 10.95 28.21
N SER A 71 10.11 9.87 27.53
CA SER A 71 9.92 9.71 26.08
C SER A 71 8.44 9.78 25.70
N LEU A 72 8.15 10.13 24.46
CA LEU A 72 6.81 10.05 23.89
C LEU A 72 6.75 8.96 22.82
N ALA A 73 5.62 8.26 22.77
CA ALA A 73 5.34 7.29 21.72
C ALA A 73 3.98 7.56 21.08
N ASN A 74 3.93 7.60 19.77
CA ASN A 74 2.72 7.54 18.97
C ASN A 74 2.62 6.16 18.34
N VAL A 75 1.47 5.51 18.48
CA VAL A 75 1.16 4.20 17.89
C VAL A 75 -0.01 4.37 16.94
N GLU A 76 0.23 4.06 15.67
CA GLU A 76 -0.69 4.25 14.55
C GLU A 76 -1.00 2.94 13.84
N VAL A 77 -2.23 2.79 13.33
CA VAL A 77 -2.60 1.69 12.43
C VAL A 77 -3.08 2.24 11.11
N GLN A 78 -2.38 1.89 10.03
CA GLN A 78 -2.70 2.33 8.68
C GLN A 78 -3.25 1.19 7.83
N LYS A 79 -4.48 1.35 7.34
CA LYS A 79 -5.15 0.34 6.50
C LYS A 79 -4.81 0.46 5.04
N ILE A 80 -4.64 1.68 4.57
CA ILE A 80 -4.47 2.02 3.17
C ILE A 80 -3.09 2.66 2.99
N PRO A 81 -2.18 2.04 2.20
CA PRO A 81 -0.77 2.46 2.12
C PRO A 81 -0.59 3.91 1.69
N TYR A 82 -1.28 4.32 0.63
CA TYR A 82 -1.12 5.66 0.04
C TYR A 82 -1.66 6.80 0.92
N MET A 83 -2.40 6.50 1.98
CA MET A 83 -2.90 7.51 2.91
C MET A 83 -1.89 7.94 3.97
N PHE A 84 -0.73 7.30 4.02
CA PHE A 84 0.29 7.61 5.01
C PHE A 84 1.69 7.70 4.38
N PRO A 85 1.95 8.76 3.60
CA PRO A 85 3.23 8.98 2.98
C PRO A 85 4.33 9.30 4.01
N ALA A 86 5.60 9.21 3.59
CA ALA A 86 6.76 9.48 4.44
C ALA A 86 6.76 10.90 5.03
N GLU A 87 6.22 11.86 4.29
CA GLU A 87 6.07 13.25 4.73
C GLU A 87 5.14 13.35 5.94
N ARG A 88 4.04 12.60 5.95
CA ARG A 88 3.11 12.55 7.09
C ARG A 88 3.77 11.93 8.32
N MET A 89 4.55 10.86 8.15
CA MET A 89 5.34 10.29 9.26
C MET A 89 6.31 11.32 9.85
N SER A 90 6.96 12.10 8.99
CA SER A 90 7.87 13.17 9.39
C SER A 90 7.15 14.28 10.18
N CYS A 91 5.95 14.68 9.73
CA CYS A 91 5.12 15.65 10.44
C CYS A 91 4.73 15.14 11.85
N TYR A 92 4.27 13.88 11.96
CA TYR A 92 3.91 13.29 13.24
C TYR A 92 5.11 13.22 14.20
N SER A 93 6.25 12.76 13.71
CA SER A 93 7.46 12.70 14.51
C SER A 93 7.94 14.07 14.97
N SER A 94 7.80 15.10 14.13
CA SER A 94 8.14 16.48 14.47
C SER A 94 7.20 17.07 15.52
N ASP A 95 5.90 16.80 15.41
CA ASP A 95 4.91 17.20 16.41
C ASP A 95 5.20 16.57 17.79
N LEU A 96 5.60 15.29 17.83
CA LEU A 96 6.04 14.65 19.07
C LEU A 96 7.22 15.38 19.73
N VAL A 97 8.21 15.79 18.95
CA VAL A 97 9.35 16.55 19.47
C VAL A 97 8.91 17.88 20.03
N LEU A 98 8.03 18.61 19.34
CA LEU A 98 7.53 19.91 19.79
C LEU A 98 6.65 19.78 21.04
N ARG A 99 5.79 18.78 21.12
CA ARG A 99 4.99 18.48 22.32
C ARG A 99 5.87 18.16 23.52
N GLN A 100 6.90 17.33 23.32
CA GLN A 100 7.84 17.03 24.38
C GLN A 100 8.59 18.27 24.83
N TYR A 101 9.09 19.08 23.88
CA TYR A 101 9.77 20.35 24.18
C TYR A 101 8.88 21.29 25.02
N SER A 102 7.64 21.52 24.58
CA SER A 102 6.69 22.38 25.28
C SER A 102 6.44 21.91 26.71
N ARG A 103 6.20 20.61 26.88
CA ARG A 103 5.96 19.99 28.17
C ARG A 103 7.15 20.09 29.10
N VAL A 104 8.33 19.61 28.67
CA VAL A 104 9.53 19.57 29.52
C VAL A 104 10.00 20.98 29.86
N LYS A 105 9.88 21.93 28.93
CA LYS A 105 10.17 23.34 29.17
C LYS A 105 9.18 23.95 30.18
N GLY A 106 7.88 23.62 30.09
CA GLY A 106 6.87 24.05 31.02
C GLY A 106 7.12 23.50 32.44
N GLU A 107 7.47 22.22 32.55
CA GLU A 107 7.77 21.56 33.84
C GLU A 107 9.05 22.09 34.52
N LYS A 108 10.11 22.32 33.74
CA LYS A 108 11.43 22.73 34.27
C LYS A 108 11.65 24.24 34.32
N GLY A 109 10.88 25.01 33.56
CA GLY A 109 10.99 26.46 33.52
C GLY A 109 12.41 26.93 33.18
N LYS A 110 13.01 27.74 34.05
CA LYS A 110 14.38 28.26 33.85
C LYS A 110 15.50 27.21 33.94
N ALA A 111 15.23 26.05 34.53
CA ALA A 111 16.18 24.94 34.64
C ALA A 111 16.22 24.04 33.39
N PHE A 112 15.37 24.30 32.41
CA PHE A 112 15.31 23.53 31.18
C PHE A 112 16.62 23.62 30.36
N THR A 113 17.08 22.49 29.88
CA THR A 113 18.14 22.36 28.89
C THR A 113 17.70 21.40 27.79
N TYR A 114 18.26 21.52 26.57
CA TYR A 114 17.97 20.57 25.50
C TYR A 114 18.41 19.13 25.81
N LYS A 115 19.28 18.92 26.79
CA LYS A 115 19.67 17.59 27.30
C LYS A 115 18.57 16.89 28.09
N ASP A 116 17.54 17.62 28.48
CA ASP A 116 16.36 17.06 29.15
C ASP A 116 15.39 16.39 28.19
N MET A 117 15.54 16.63 26.89
CA MET A 117 14.73 15.99 25.86
C MET A 117 15.06 14.50 25.74
N ARG A 118 14.03 13.69 25.51
CA ARG A 118 14.12 12.24 25.35
C ARG A 118 13.72 11.84 23.94
N PRO A 119 14.08 10.63 23.49
CA PRO A 119 13.62 10.12 22.19
C PRO A 119 12.10 10.19 22.04
N VAL A 120 11.65 10.34 20.80
CA VAL A 120 10.25 10.20 20.43
C VAL A 120 10.11 9.04 19.45
N TYR A 121 9.11 8.19 19.69
CA TYR A 121 8.88 6.96 18.95
C TYR A 121 7.64 7.10 18.09
N THR A 122 7.79 6.94 16.79
CA THR A 122 6.68 6.84 15.83
C THR A 122 6.58 5.40 15.39
N ILE A 123 5.54 4.70 15.85
CA ILE A 123 5.31 3.27 15.63
C ILE A 123 4.08 3.13 14.74
N ILE A 124 4.24 2.55 13.55
CA ILE A 124 3.17 2.47 12.54
C ILE A 124 3.00 1.04 12.09
N PHE A 125 1.79 0.52 12.24
CA PHE A 125 1.37 -0.77 11.72
C PHE A 125 0.65 -0.57 10.39
N PHE A 126 1.17 -1.16 9.32
CA PHE A 126 0.53 -1.18 8.01
C PHE A 126 -0.22 -2.49 7.81
N GLU A 127 -1.55 -2.44 7.70
CA GLU A 127 -2.34 -3.61 7.27
C GLU A 127 -2.00 -4.01 5.83
N LYS A 128 -1.82 -3.00 4.99
CA LYS A 128 -1.28 -3.11 3.62
C LYS A 128 -0.10 -2.17 3.51
N SER A 129 1.03 -2.71 3.15
CA SER A 129 2.28 -1.96 3.07
C SER A 129 2.38 -1.19 1.77
N LEU A 130 3.16 -0.11 1.80
CA LEU A 130 3.62 0.60 0.62
C LEU A 130 4.44 -0.35 -0.28
N SER A 131 4.50 -0.04 -1.58
CA SER A 131 5.26 -0.82 -2.57
C SER A 131 6.74 -0.95 -2.21
N GLU A 132 7.31 0.08 -1.60
CA GLU A 132 8.71 0.17 -1.17
C GLU A 132 9.07 -0.94 -0.17
N PHE A 133 8.15 -1.32 0.73
CA PHE A 133 8.36 -2.43 1.67
C PHE A 133 8.42 -3.80 1.00
N LYS A 134 7.89 -3.92 -0.20
CA LYS A 134 7.85 -5.16 -1.00
C LYS A 134 8.98 -5.25 -2.01
N ALA A 135 9.96 -4.32 -1.97
CA ALA A 135 11.14 -4.37 -2.82
C ALA A 135 11.90 -5.71 -2.62
N PRO A 136 12.46 -6.32 -3.67
CA PRO A 136 13.14 -7.62 -3.59
C PRO A 136 14.25 -7.67 -2.54
N ALA A 137 14.97 -6.56 -2.33
CA ALA A 137 16.02 -6.45 -1.30
C ALA A 137 15.49 -6.51 0.14
N LEU A 138 14.18 -6.29 0.34
CA LEU A 138 13.50 -6.31 1.63
C LEU A 138 12.63 -7.55 1.82
N SER A 139 12.77 -8.55 0.95
CA SER A 139 11.97 -9.77 1.01
C SER A 139 11.96 -10.40 2.41
N GLY A 140 10.77 -10.62 2.95
CA GLY A 140 10.56 -11.17 4.29
C GLY A 140 10.81 -10.21 5.46
N LYS A 141 11.29 -9.00 5.24
CA LYS A 141 11.48 -8.02 6.31
C LYS A 141 10.16 -7.28 6.57
N TYR A 142 9.63 -7.42 7.76
CA TYR A 142 8.34 -6.85 8.18
C TYR A 142 8.48 -5.75 9.24
N LEU A 143 9.64 -5.63 9.89
CA LEU A 143 9.94 -4.61 10.89
C LEU A 143 11.12 -3.78 10.40
N HIS A 144 10.89 -2.49 10.25
CA HIS A 144 11.87 -1.53 9.78
C HIS A 144 12.12 -0.48 10.85
N PHE A 145 13.35 -0.41 11.34
CA PHE A 145 13.78 0.63 12.26
C PHE A 145 14.45 1.76 11.49
N GLY A 146 14.02 2.98 11.74
CA GLY A 146 14.56 4.21 11.16
C GLY A 146 15.05 5.20 12.21
N LYS A 147 16.23 5.76 11.97
CA LYS A 147 16.78 6.92 12.68
C LYS A 147 17.58 7.77 11.71
N THR A 148 17.82 9.02 12.05
CA THR A 148 18.71 9.87 11.22
C THR A 148 20.13 9.34 11.26
N VAL A 149 20.71 9.19 10.08
CA VAL A 149 22.12 8.77 9.87
C VAL A 149 22.78 9.78 8.96
N PHE A 150 24.03 10.14 9.26
CA PHE A 150 24.83 11.05 8.44
C PHE A 150 25.68 10.23 7.47
N ASP A 151 25.77 10.65 6.22
CA ASP A 151 26.51 10.00 5.13
C ASP A 151 28.02 9.93 5.38
N THR A 152 28.53 10.86 6.19
CA THR A 152 29.95 10.92 6.60
C THR A 152 30.30 9.94 7.74
N GLY A 153 29.33 9.21 8.28
CA GLY A 153 29.53 8.37 9.47
C GLY A 153 29.55 9.14 10.79
N LEU A 154 29.20 10.44 10.78
CA LEU A 154 29.03 11.20 12.01
C LEU A 154 27.91 10.60 12.86
N GLU A 155 28.19 10.28 14.11
CA GLU A 155 27.22 9.74 15.07
C GLU A 155 26.68 10.85 15.96
N LEU A 156 25.42 11.23 15.74
CA LEU A 156 24.64 12.10 16.60
C LEU A 156 23.30 11.45 16.91
N GLU A 157 22.97 11.37 18.19
CA GLU A 157 21.69 10.83 18.66
C GLU A 157 20.58 11.89 18.54
N LEU A 158 19.95 11.96 17.34
CA LEU A 158 18.73 12.76 17.15
C LEU A 158 17.54 12.05 17.82
N LEU A 159 16.52 12.83 18.18
CA LEU A 159 15.44 12.32 19.06
C LEU A 159 14.47 11.36 18.33
N GLN A 160 14.30 11.50 17.04
CA GLN A 160 13.27 10.80 16.27
C GLN A 160 13.66 9.35 16.00
N ARG A 161 12.74 8.42 16.31
CA ARG A 161 12.85 6.99 16.05
C ARG A 161 11.58 6.51 15.38
N PHE A 162 11.74 5.78 14.27
CA PHE A 162 10.63 5.24 13.49
C PHE A 162 10.66 3.71 13.56
N TYR A 163 9.50 3.12 13.78
CA TYR A 163 9.28 1.68 13.72
C TYR A 163 8.10 1.42 12.81
N LEU A 164 8.38 0.90 11.61
CA LEU A 164 7.39 0.64 10.57
C LEU A 164 7.18 -0.87 10.46
N ILE A 165 5.96 -1.32 10.66
CA ILE A 165 5.60 -2.72 10.75
C ILE A 165 4.63 -3.11 9.65
N SER A 166 5.05 -4.01 8.75
CA SER A 166 4.27 -4.49 7.62
C SER A 166 3.53 -5.78 7.97
N LEU A 167 2.26 -5.69 8.39
CA LEU A 167 1.45 -6.85 8.80
C LEU A 167 1.14 -7.81 7.64
N ASP A 168 0.96 -7.30 6.43
CA ASP A 168 0.77 -8.11 5.24
C ASP A 168 2.04 -8.91 4.89
N VAL A 169 3.22 -8.29 4.90
CA VAL A 169 4.49 -8.99 4.69
C VAL A 169 4.74 -10.02 5.78
N PHE A 170 4.41 -9.70 7.04
CA PHE A 170 4.48 -10.65 8.15
C PHE A 170 3.59 -11.87 7.91
N SER A 171 2.32 -11.66 7.52
CA SER A 171 1.37 -12.76 7.28
C SER A 171 1.75 -13.63 6.08
N GLU A 172 2.23 -13.04 4.99
CA GLU A 172 2.62 -13.76 3.78
C GLU A 172 3.80 -14.72 3.99
N ASN A 173 4.73 -14.37 4.88
CA ASN A 173 5.96 -15.14 5.11
C ASN A 173 5.84 -16.25 6.15
N LYS A 174 4.68 -16.42 6.81
CA LYS A 174 4.41 -17.47 7.81
C LYS A 174 5.57 -17.70 8.76
N TYR A 175 5.93 -16.66 9.52
CA TYR A 175 7.01 -16.76 10.49
C TYR A 175 6.73 -17.83 11.55
N PRO A 176 7.74 -18.62 11.97
CA PRO A 176 7.55 -19.62 13.00
C PRO A 176 7.13 -18.94 14.31
N MET A 177 6.07 -19.48 14.92
CA MET A 177 5.61 -19.03 16.23
C MET A 177 6.57 -19.51 17.31
N ASP A 178 7.33 -18.59 17.88
CA ASP A 178 8.21 -18.84 19.01
C ASP A 178 7.56 -18.31 20.28
N LYS A 179 7.36 -19.20 21.27
CA LYS A 179 6.73 -18.89 22.57
C LYS A 179 7.43 -17.74 23.32
N ASN A 180 8.72 -17.55 23.09
CA ASN A 180 9.50 -16.52 23.73
C ASN A 180 9.54 -15.20 22.95
N ASN A 181 9.06 -15.18 21.72
CA ASN A 181 9.08 -13.98 20.87
C ASN A 181 7.79 -13.19 21.02
N ARG A 182 7.83 -12.17 21.88
CA ARG A 182 6.69 -11.28 22.15
C ARG A 182 6.25 -10.49 20.92
N VAL A 183 7.20 -10.05 20.08
CA VAL A 183 6.88 -9.35 18.81
C VAL A 183 6.06 -10.26 17.92
N THR A 184 6.51 -11.49 17.69
CA THR A 184 5.77 -12.46 16.86
C THR A 184 4.37 -12.71 17.43
N ALA A 185 4.22 -12.82 18.76
CA ALA A 185 2.92 -13.01 19.40
C ALA A 185 1.96 -11.85 19.09
N TRP A 186 2.39 -10.63 19.32
CA TRP A 186 1.59 -9.43 19.03
C TRP A 186 1.24 -9.31 17.56
N LEU A 187 2.22 -9.48 16.66
CA LEU A 187 2.00 -9.36 15.23
C LEU A 187 1.08 -10.47 14.70
N SER A 188 1.21 -11.70 15.20
CA SER A 188 0.29 -12.80 14.86
C SER A 188 -1.14 -12.46 15.25
N LEU A 189 -1.36 -11.94 16.46
CA LEU A 189 -2.67 -11.52 16.91
C LEU A 189 -3.25 -10.37 16.08
N LEU A 190 -2.44 -9.34 15.78
CA LEU A 190 -2.88 -8.17 15.01
C LEU A 190 -3.13 -8.50 13.53
N ALA A 191 -2.36 -9.42 12.97
CA ALA A 191 -2.44 -9.78 11.55
C ALA A 191 -3.51 -10.82 11.24
N THR A 192 -3.99 -11.60 12.24
CA THR A 192 -4.95 -12.69 12.00
C THR A 192 -6.29 -12.19 11.48
N ARG A 193 -6.90 -12.98 10.60
CA ARG A 193 -8.19 -12.67 9.93
C ARG A 193 -9.18 -13.83 9.99
N ASN A 194 -8.78 -14.96 10.53
CA ASN A 194 -9.64 -16.15 10.61
C ASN A 194 -9.56 -16.82 11.99
N VAL A 195 -10.58 -17.63 12.31
CA VAL A 195 -10.72 -18.29 13.61
C VAL A 195 -9.70 -19.43 13.78
N ASP A 196 -9.35 -20.11 12.70
CA ASP A 196 -8.46 -21.29 12.78
C ASP A 196 -7.04 -20.83 13.15
N ASP A 197 -6.51 -19.81 12.44
CA ASP A 197 -5.20 -19.19 12.77
C ASP A 197 -5.20 -18.64 14.21
N LEU A 198 -6.29 -18.00 14.64
CA LEU A 198 -6.41 -17.48 16.00
C LEU A 198 -6.31 -18.60 17.03
N THR A 199 -6.92 -19.74 16.80
CA THR A 199 -6.87 -20.89 17.70
C THR A 199 -5.44 -21.40 17.85
N GLU A 200 -4.67 -21.46 16.75
CA GLU A 200 -3.27 -21.82 16.77
C GLU A 200 -2.43 -20.79 17.54
N ILE A 201 -2.68 -19.49 17.32
CA ILE A 201 -1.98 -18.41 18.02
C ILE A 201 -2.20 -18.50 19.53
N LEU A 202 -3.45 -18.69 19.97
CA LEU A 202 -3.78 -18.78 21.40
C LEU A 202 -3.21 -20.05 22.05
N ALA A 203 -3.10 -21.14 21.29
CA ALA A 203 -2.44 -22.37 21.77
C ALA A 203 -0.93 -22.15 22.04
N VAL A 204 -0.27 -21.34 21.23
CA VAL A 204 1.16 -20.99 21.40
C VAL A 204 1.36 -19.90 22.43
N TYR A 205 0.47 -18.91 22.46
CA TYR A 205 0.55 -17.71 23.32
C TYR A 205 -0.71 -17.56 24.22
N PRO A 206 -0.91 -18.41 25.25
CA PRO A 206 -2.12 -18.40 26.06
C PRO A 206 -2.43 -17.07 26.75
N TRP A 207 -1.41 -16.26 27.02
CA TRP A 207 -1.59 -14.93 27.64
C TRP A 207 -2.35 -13.92 26.75
N LEU A 208 -2.45 -14.17 25.43
CA LEU A 208 -3.26 -13.38 24.51
C LEU A 208 -4.75 -13.67 24.62
N GLU A 209 -5.14 -14.78 25.27
CA GLU A 209 -6.54 -15.18 25.38
C GLU A 209 -7.38 -14.11 26.09
N ALA A 210 -6.87 -13.53 27.18
CA ALA A 210 -7.58 -12.47 27.90
C ALA A 210 -7.85 -11.24 27.02
N ILE A 211 -6.91 -10.89 26.16
CA ILE A 211 -7.04 -9.77 25.20
C ILE A 211 -8.13 -10.09 24.16
N TYR A 212 -8.13 -11.32 23.68
CA TYR A 212 -9.15 -11.76 22.72
C TYR A 212 -10.54 -11.85 23.34
N GLN A 213 -10.66 -12.31 24.57
CA GLN A 213 -11.92 -12.36 25.34
C GLN A 213 -12.50 -10.96 25.54
N ASP A 214 -11.69 -9.99 25.88
CA ASP A 214 -12.12 -8.60 26.00
C ASP A 214 -12.70 -8.12 24.66
N MET A 215 -12.00 -8.35 23.55
CA MET A 215 -12.50 -8.01 22.21
C MET A 215 -13.85 -8.68 21.94
N ALA A 216 -13.98 -9.98 22.18
CA ALA A 216 -15.21 -10.71 21.96
C ALA A 216 -16.37 -10.11 22.78
N SER A 217 -16.10 -9.69 24.01
CA SER A 217 -17.10 -9.03 24.86
C SER A 217 -17.61 -7.71 24.30
N TYR A 218 -16.74 -6.94 23.65
CA TYR A 218 -17.12 -5.68 22.98
C TYR A 218 -17.95 -5.92 21.73
N LEU A 219 -17.62 -6.93 20.94
CA LEU A 219 -18.35 -7.27 19.71
C LEU A 219 -19.78 -7.79 19.99
N HIS A 220 -20.05 -8.29 21.19
CA HIS A 220 -21.40 -8.73 21.58
C HIS A 220 -22.33 -7.58 22.01
N LYS A 221 -21.86 -6.33 22.00
CA LYS A 221 -22.64 -5.13 22.34
C LYS A 221 -22.87 -4.23 21.13
N PRO A 222 -23.90 -4.44 20.33
CA PRO A 222 -24.12 -3.73 19.05
C PRO A 222 -24.16 -2.21 19.20
N GLU A 223 -24.69 -1.69 20.31
CA GLU A 223 -24.78 -0.26 20.56
C GLU A 223 -23.41 0.38 20.79
N GLU A 224 -22.51 -0.28 21.50
CA GLU A 224 -21.14 0.19 21.69
C GLU A 224 -20.37 0.17 20.35
N VAL A 225 -20.57 -0.86 19.53
CA VAL A 225 -19.97 -0.97 18.20
C VAL A 225 -20.46 0.16 17.30
N LEU A 226 -21.75 0.45 17.25
CA LEU A 226 -22.32 1.56 16.47
C LEU A 226 -21.81 2.94 16.94
N THR A 227 -21.69 3.15 18.25
CA THR A 227 -21.12 4.40 18.79
C THR A 227 -19.67 4.54 18.40
N MET A 228 -18.87 3.49 18.50
CA MET A 228 -17.47 3.46 18.07
C MET A 228 -17.31 3.80 16.57
N PHE A 229 -18.19 3.29 15.71
CA PHE A 229 -18.19 3.63 14.28
C PHE A 229 -18.50 5.12 14.05
N SER A 230 -19.48 5.66 14.77
CA SER A 230 -19.87 7.05 14.61
C SER A 230 -18.77 8.02 15.11
N ASP A 231 -18.07 7.66 16.16
CA ASP A 231 -17.00 8.47 16.74
C ASP A 231 -15.72 8.39 15.89
N ALA A 232 -15.39 7.23 15.34
CA ALA A 232 -14.28 7.09 14.39
C ALA A 232 -14.49 7.90 13.11
N LEU A 233 -15.74 8.00 12.62
CA LEU A 233 -16.08 8.84 11.47
C LEU A 233 -15.98 10.36 11.78
N LYS A 234 -16.20 10.77 13.03
CA LYS A 234 -16.05 12.17 13.45
C LYS A 234 -14.58 12.61 13.58
N ILE A 235 -13.68 11.65 13.83
CA ILE A 235 -12.24 11.90 14.06
C ILE A 235 -11.42 11.79 12.77
N LEU A 236 -12.05 11.66 11.59
CA LEU A 236 -11.31 11.74 10.34
C LEU A 236 -10.65 13.11 10.25
N ASP A 237 -9.32 13.12 10.38
CA ASP A 237 -8.49 14.32 10.25
C ASP A 237 -8.78 15.01 8.92
N HIS A 238 -9.16 16.26 8.97
CA HIS A 238 -9.47 17.09 7.79
C HIS A 238 -8.31 17.07 6.77
N ASN A 239 -7.07 17.06 7.25
CA ASN A 239 -5.88 16.97 6.41
C ASN A 239 -5.77 15.61 5.70
N THR A 240 -6.22 14.52 6.35
CA THR A 240 -6.27 13.19 5.73
C THR A 240 -7.29 13.16 4.61
N VAL A 241 -8.47 13.75 4.82
CA VAL A 241 -9.53 13.84 3.79
C VAL A 241 -9.05 14.69 2.61
N GLN A 242 -8.43 15.83 2.88
CA GLN A 242 -7.90 16.70 1.83
C GLN A 242 -6.78 16.01 1.05
N TYR A 243 -5.84 15.37 1.74
CA TYR A 243 -4.80 14.58 1.10
C TYR A 243 -5.37 13.46 0.22
N MET A 244 -6.41 12.75 0.70
CA MET A 244 -7.09 11.73 -0.11
C MET A 244 -7.74 12.30 -1.37
N ILE A 245 -8.34 13.49 -1.26
CA ILE A 245 -8.95 14.18 -2.40
C ILE A 245 -7.86 14.54 -3.41
N ASP A 246 -6.75 15.11 -2.96
CA ASP A 246 -5.64 15.52 -3.80
C ASP A 246 -4.98 14.32 -4.50
N GLU A 247 -4.75 13.20 -3.79
CA GLU A 247 -4.23 11.95 -4.37
C GLU A 247 -5.19 11.31 -5.39
N MET A 248 -6.48 11.31 -5.08
CA MET A 248 -7.48 10.84 -6.05
C MET A 248 -7.51 11.74 -7.27
N GLN A 249 -7.40 13.05 -7.11
CA GLN A 249 -7.35 13.99 -8.22
C GLN A 249 -6.11 13.75 -9.10
N ASN A 250 -4.93 13.59 -8.50
CA ASN A 250 -3.70 13.24 -9.21
C ASN A 250 -3.86 11.92 -9.99
N THR A 251 -4.44 10.91 -9.37
CA THR A 251 -4.71 9.62 -10.04
C THR A 251 -5.66 9.78 -11.23
N ILE A 252 -6.70 10.59 -11.08
CA ILE A 252 -7.65 10.90 -12.17
C ILE A 252 -6.94 11.63 -13.31
N ASP A 253 -6.07 12.58 -12.99
CA ASP A 253 -5.39 13.37 -14.01
C ASP A 253 -4.35 12.51 -14.76
N ASP A 254 -3.62 11.63 -14.07
CA ASP A 254 -2.74 10.63 -14.69
C ASP A 254 -3.51 9.65 -15.59
N GLN A 255 -4.66 9.16 -15.15
CA GLN A 255 -5.51 8.29 -15.96
C GLN A 255 -6.06 9.00 -17.18
N LYS A 256 -6.45 10.27 -17.07
CA LYS A 256 -6.87 11.07 -18.22
C LYS A 256 -5.74 11.28 -19.22
N ALA A 257 -4.52 11.56 -18.75
CA ALA A 257 -3.36 11.67 -19.63
C ALA A 257 -3.09 10.36 -20.38
N GLN A 258 -3.14 9.20 -19.69
CA GLN A 258 -2.99 7.89 -20.31
C GLN A 258 -4.09 7.55 -21.33
N LEU A 259 -5.34 7.95 -21.04
CA LEU A 259 -6.47 7.79 -21.97
C LEU A 259 -6.25 8.64 -23.21
N SER A 260 -5.84 9.90 -23.06
CA SER A 260 -5.55 10.78 -24.19
C SER A 260 -4.43 10.25 -25.08
N ASP A 261 -3.37 9.67 -24.48
CA ASP A 261 -2.29 9.05 -25.23
C ASP A 261 -2.77 7.81 -26.00
N LYS A 262 -3.58 6.96 -25.38
CA LYS A 262 -4.20 5.80 -26.04
C LYS A 262 -5.14 6.18 -27.15
N ASP A 263 -5.92 7.25 -27.00
CA ASP A 263 -6.80 7.74 -28.05
C ASP A 263 -5.99 8.27 -29.24
N SER A 264 -4.86 8.93 -29.01
CA SER A 264 -3.92 9.32 -30.07
C SER A 264 -3.33 8.11 -30.79
N GLN A 265 -2.88 7.09 -30.06
CA GLN A 265 -2.36 5.84 -30.65
C GLN A 265 -3.43 5.11 -31.47
N LEU A 266 -4.68 5.07 -30.99
CA LEU A 266 -5.80 4.51 -31.72
C LEU A 266 -6.05 5.26 -33.04
N THR A 267 -6.02 6.60 -33.01
CA THR A 267 -6.20 7.45 -34.19
C THR A 267 -5.11 7.17 -35.22
N ASP A 268 -3.86 7.07 -34.80
CA ASP A 268 -2.73 6.71 -35.68
C ASP A 268 -2.88 5.30 -36.28
N MET A 269 -3.34 4.33 -35.48
CA MET A 269 -3.60 2.97 -35.94
C MET A 269 -4.72 2.93 -37.00
N TYR A 270 -5.80 3.69 -36.81
CA TYR A 270 -6.88 3.80 -37.78
C TYR A 270 -6.39 4.42 -39.09
N SER A 271 -5.54 5.45 -39.04
CA SER A 271 -4.91 6.03 -40.23
C SER A 271 -4.05 5.00 -40.99
N GLN A 272 -3.22 4.25 -40.28
CA GLN A 272 -2.39 3.18 -40.86
C GLN A 272 -3.23 2.04 -41.47
N LEU A 273 -4.37 1.71 -40.86
CA LEU A 273 -5.31 0.72 -41.40
C LEU A 273 -5.92 1.23 -42.70
N ALA A 274 -6.37 2.47 -42.78
CA ALA A 274 -6.93 3.07 -43.97
C ALA A 274 -5.91 3.09 -45.12
N ASP A 275 -4.64 3.42 -44.84
CA ASP A 275 -3.57 3.37 -45.82
C ASP A 275 -3.31 1.94 -46.36
N LYS A 276 -3.35 0.94 -45.48
CA LYS A 276 -3.22 -0.47 -45.87
C LYS A 276 -4.39 -0.95 -46.72
N ASP A 277 -5.60 -0.55 -46.35
CA ASP A 277 -6.79 -0.89 -47.15
C ASP A 277 -6.74 -0.28 -48.54
N SER A 278 -6.25 0.96 -48.67
CA SER A 278 -5.98 1.58 -49.97
C SER A 278 -4.94 0.81 -50.80
N GLN A 279 -3.83 0.41 -50.18
CA GLN A 279 -2.79 -0.40 -50.83
C GLN A 279 -3.28 -1.78 -51.24
N LEU A 280 -4.19 -2.39 -50.49
CA LEU A 280 -4.83 -3.64 -50.82
C LEU A 280 -5.74 -3.47 -52.03
N ALA A 281 -6.55 -2.43 -52.10
CA ALA A 281 -7.41 -2.14 -53.22
C ALA A 281 -6.60 -1.92 -54.55
N ASP A 282 -5.46 -1.21 -54.43
CA ASP A 282 -4.56 -1.03 -55.57
C ASP A 282 -3.95 -2.35 -56.05
N LYS A 283 -3.56 -3.24 -55.14
CA LYS A 283 -3.04 -4.57 -55.49
C LYS A 283 -4.10 -5.46 -56.11
N ASP A 284 -5.32 -5.41 -55.63
CA ASP A 284 -6.44 -6.17 -56.18
C ASP A 284 -6.74 -5.71 -57.64
N SER A 285 -6.69 -4.39 -57.87
CA SER A 285 -6.80 -3.85 -59.24
C SER A 285 -5.67 -4.36 -60.17
N GLN A 286 -4.41 -4.33 -59.69
CA GLN A 286 -3.27 -4.84 -60.46
C GLN A 286 -3.36 -6.36 -60.74
N LEU A 287 -3.93 -7.12 -59.80
CA LEU A 287 -4.18 -8.55 -59.98
C LEU A 287 -5.25 -8.78 -61.04
N ALA A 288 -6.34 -8.05 -61.04
CA ALA A 288 -7.40 -8.14 -62.05
C ALA A 288 -6.87 -7.80 -63.44
N ASP A 289 -6.00 -6.77 -63.57
CA ASP A 289 -5.34 -6.43 -64.85
C ASP A 289 -4.43 -7.57 -65.33
N LYS A 290 -3.65 -8.19 -64.48
CA LYS A 290 -2.79 -9.34 -64.83
C LYS A 290 -3.59 -10.55 -65.22
N ASP A 291 -4.70 -10.84 -64.55
CA ASP A 291 -5.60 -11.95 -64.92
C ASP A 291 -6.22 -11.74 -66.29
N SER A 292 -6.58 -10.50 -66.65
CA SER A 292 -7.05 -10.11 -67.94
C SER A 292 -5.97 -10.30 -69.04
N GLN A 293 -4.72 -9.89 -68.75
CA GLN A 293 -3.58 -10.12 -69.64
C GLN A 293 -3.28 -11.62 -69.86
N LEU A 294 -3.34 -12.41 -68.74
CA LEU A 294 -3.15 -13.87 -68.85
C LEU A 294 -4.22 -14.53 -69.70
N THR A 295 -5.47 -14.13 -69.54
CA THR A 295 -6.60 -14.62 -70.32
C THR A 295 -6.39 -14.31 -71.79
N ASN A 296 -5.96 -13.08 -72.09
CA ASN A 296 -5.67 -12.68 -73.51
C ASN A 296 -4.49 -13.48 -74.09
N MET A 297 -3.42 -13.68 -73.28
CA MET A 297 -2.29 -14.50 -73.71
C MET A 297 -2.68 -15.99 -73.99
N HIS A 298 -3.53 -16.57 -73.14
CA HIS A 298 -4.06 -17.92 -73.33
C HIS A 298 -4.85 -18.03 -74.68
N SER A 299 -5.70 -17.02 -74.94
CA SER A 299 -6.43 -16.97 -76.20
C SER A 299 -5.49 -16.90 -77.40
N GLN A 300 -4.47 -16.02 -77.34
CA GLN A 300 -3.46 -15.92 -78.43
C GLN A 300 -2.65 -17.21 -78.60
N LEU A 301 -2.33 -17.94 -77.55
CA LEU A 301 -1.69 -19.24 -77.60
C LEU A 301 -2.59 -20.27 -78.25
N ALA A 302 -3.85 -20.35 -77.93
CA ALA A 302 -4.81 -21.26 -78.57
C ALA A 302 -4.97 -20.98 -80.06
N ASP A 303 -5.00 -19.69 -80.48
CA ASP A 303 -5.01 -19.30 -81.85
C ASP A 303 -3.74 -19.75 -82.60
N LYS A 304 -2.58 -19.57 -82.04
CA LYS A 304 -1.30 -20.04 -82.58
C LYS A 304 -1.21 -21.55 -82.67
N ASP A 305 -1.69 -22.28 -81.68
CA ASP A 305 -1.75 -23.73 -81.68
C ASP A 305 -2.65 -24.23 -82.84
N SER A 306 -3.79 -23.54 -83.02
CA SER A 306 -4.69 -23.82 -84.19
C SER A 306 -4.03 -23.56 -85.54
N GLN A 307 -3.28 -22.44 -85.64
CA GLN A 307 -2.51 -22.15 -86.87
C GLN A 307 -1.40 -23.17 -87.11
N ILE A 308 -0.68 -23.61 -86.12
CA ILE A 308 0.34 -24.66 -86.22
C ILE A 308 -0.28 -25.98 -86.64
N ALA A 309 -1.44 -26.35 -86.08
CA ALA A 309 -2.15 -27.55 -86.47
C ALA A 309 -2.60 -27.52 -87.96
N ALA A 310 -3.10 -26.37 -88.43
CA ALA A 310 -3.48 -26.15 -89.79
C ALA A 310 -2.27 -26.25 -90.79
N LEU A 311 -1.16 -25.60 -90.45
CA LEU A 311 0.09 -25.65 -91.19
C LEU A 311 0.67 -27.07 -91.28
N LYS A 312 0.64 -27.82 -90.18
CA LYS A 312 1.04 -29.25 -90.15
C LYS A 312 0.17 -30.09 -91.06
N ALA A 313 -1.12 -29.88 -91.10
CA ALA A 313 -2.05 -30.58 -92.00
C ALA A 313 -1.78 -30.25 -93.47
N GLN A 314 -1.48 -28.97 -93.79
CA GLN A 314 -1.08 -28.57 -95.14
C GLN A 314 0.24 -29.20 -95.56
N LEU A 315 1.23 -29.25 -94.75
CA LEU A 315 2.53 -29.89 -95.04
C LEU A 315 2.38 -31.39 -95.28
N LEU A 316 1.55 -32.07 -94.53
CA LEU A 316 1.25 -33.49 -94.68
C LEU A 316 0.47 -33.77 -96.04
N SER A 317 -0.33 -32.81 -96.48
CA SER A 317 -1.03 -32.94 -97.81
C SER A 317 -0.16 -32.66 -99.01
N GLN A 318 0.94 -31.91 -98.85
CA GLN A 318 1.91 -31.68 -99.97
C GLN A 318 2.98 -32.75 -100.06
N GLN A 319 3.08 -33.70 -99.16
CA GLN A 319 4.01 -34.84 -99.18
C GLN A 319 3.37 -36.11 -99.73
N LYS A 320 2.14 -36.06 -100.17
CA LYS A 320 1.44 -37.12 -100.93
C LYS A 320 1.36 -36.72 -102.39
#